data_86e60764f839000eef8335bddecf1b12
#
_entry.id   86e60764f839000eef8335bddecf1b12
#
_cell.length_a   1.000
_cell.length_b   1.000
_cell.length_c   1.000
_cell.angle_alpha   90.00
_cell.angle_beta   90.00
_cell.angle_gamma   90.00
#
_symmetry.space_group_name_H-M   'P 1'
#
loop_
_entity.id
_entity.type
_entity.pdbx_description
1 polymer ?
#
loop_
_entity_poly.entity_id
_entity_poly.type
_entity_poly.pdbx_seq_one_letter_code
_entity_poly.pdbx_strand_id
1 'polypeptide(L)'
;DKNVVAFLVEPIQGEAGVNVPDPDYLKKVRHLCSQYNVLMIADEIQTGLGRTGSLLASCGNCNCNSSCEQQSSYVRPDILILAKALSGGTYPISAVLCDSHIMEVIQPGQHGSTFGGNPFAASIAKKALEIIIEENLSQNARALGLIFREEMNKYISNSKIVSLVRGKGLLNAIVINDSPDSKTAWNICLKLRDNGLLAKPTRGNVIRFAPPLVMTKDQLYDCIGIITSTLKEFEPK
;
A
#
# COMPACT_ATOMS: atom_id res chain seq x y z
N ASP A 1 14.73 -12.33 -22.99
CA ASP A 1 14.71 -13.80 -23.00
C ASP A 1 13.31 -14.27 -23.38
N LYS A 2 13.19 -15.14 -24.43
CA LYS A 2 11.91 -15.68 -24.91
C LYS A 2 11.15 -16.55 -23.90
N ASN A 3 11.79 -16.92 -22.81
CA ASN A 3 11.19 -17.70 -21.73
C ASN A 3 10.55 -16.83 -20.63
N VAL A 4 10.69 -15.51 -20.70
CA VAL A 4 10.02 -14.59 -19.76
C VAL A 4 8.57 -14.43 -20.20
N VAL A 5 7.64 -14.90 -19.37
CA VAL A 5 6.20 -14.92 -19.70
C VAL A 5 5.40 -13.89 -18.92
N ALA A 6 5.90 -13.45 -17.78
CA ALA A 6 5.23 -12.47 -16.93
C ALA A 6 6.22 -11.61 -16.13
N PHE A 7 5.79 -10.41 -15.76
CA PHE A 7 6.46 -9.51 -14.84
C PHE A 7 5.51 -9.21 -13.68
N LEU A 8 5.86 -9.72 -12.49
CA LEU A 8 5.11 -9.49 -11.25
C LEU A 8 5.70 -8.29 -10.50
N VAL A 9 4.86 -7.34 -10.10
CA VAL A 9 5.30 -6.14 -9.39
C VAL A 9 4.27 -5.67 -8.36
N GLU A 10 4.76 -5.28 -7.17
CA GLU A 10 3.98 -4.43 -6.27
C GLU A 10 4.07 -2.98 -6.79
N PRO A 11 2.94 -2.26 -7.02
CA PRO A 11 2.97 -0.85 -7.43
C PRO A 11 3.75 0.05 -6.46
N ILE A 12 3.74 -0.28 -5.19
CA ILE A 12 4.60 0.25 -4.14
C ILE A 12 5.06 -0.96 -3.32
N GLN A 13 6.35 -1.16 -3.20
CA GLN A 13 6.89 -2.29 -2.43
C GLN A 13 6.67 -2.04 -0.94
N GLY A 14 5.68 -2.72 -0.34
CA GLY A 14 5.25 -2.49 1.04
C GLY A 14 6.23 -3.05 2.07
N GLU A 15 6.44 -4.37 2.09
CA GLU A 15 7.31 -5.06 3.06
C GLU A 15 8.80 -4.73 2.84
N ALA A 16 9.19 -4.35 1.63
CA ALA A 16 10.54 -3.89 1.33
C ALA A 16 10.86 -2.49 1.87
N GLY A 17 9.92 -1.84 2.58
CA GLY A 17 10.16 -0.55 3.22
C GLY A 17 9.36 0.61 2.64
N VAL A 18 8.22 0.36 2.04
CA VAL A 18 7.35 1.38 1.39
C VAL A 18 8.12 2.13 0.29
N ASN A 19 8.71 1.39 -0.64
CA ASN A 19 9.43 1.98 -1.76
C ASN A 19 8.43 2.43 -2.83
N VAL A 20 8.27 3.74 -2.96
CA VAL A 20 7.41 4.36 -3.97
C VAL A 20 8.26 4.60 -5.22
N PRO A 21 7.96 3.97 -6.35
CA PRO A 21 8.69 4.18 -7.59
C PRO A 21 8.39 5.55 -8.21
N ASP A 22 9.19 5.92 -9.20
CA ASP A 22 8.93 7.12 -10.02
C ASP A 22 7.53 7.06 -10.65
N PRO A 23 6.87 8.23 -10.85
CA PRO A 23 5.49 8.28 -11.37
C PRO A 23 5.28 7.53 -12.69
N ASP A 24 6.30 7.48 -13.56
CA ASP A 24 6.22 6.83 -14.88
C ASP A 24 6.70 5.37 -14.89
N TYR A 25 7.14 4.84 -13.76
CA TYR A 25 7.69 3.50 -13.69
C TYR A 25 6.73 2.43 -14.23
N LEU A 26 5.51 2.39 -13.68
CA LEU A 26 4.52 1.39 -14.09
C LEU A 26 4.11 1.53 -15.56
N LYS A 27 4.06 2.77 -16.08
CA LYS A 27 3.78 3.00 -17.51
C LYS A 27 4.89 2.44 -18.40
N LYS A 28 6.15 2.66 -18.02
CA LYS A 28 7.32 2.10 -18.75
C LYS A 28 7.29 0.57 -18.69
N VAL A 29 6.98 -0.01 -17.53
CA VAL A 29 6.81 -1.45 -17.36
C VAL A 29 5.69 -1.97 -18.26
N ARG A 30 4.51 -1.36 -18.25
CA ARG A 30 3.39 -1.77 -19.11
C ARG A 30 3.76 -1.72 -20.60
N HIS A 31 4.44 -0.64 -21.00
CA HIS A 31 4.90 -0.50 -22.39
C HIS A 31 5.83 -1.66 -22.78
N LEU A 32 6.84 -1.97 -21.97
CA LEU A 32 7.76 -3.07 -22.21
C LEU A 32 7.04 -4.44 -22.23
N CYS A 33 6.15 -4.69 -21.28
CA CYS A 33 5.37 -5.92 -21.25
C CYS A 33 4.56 -6.09 -22.53
N SER A 34 3.92 -5.02 -23.01
CA SER A 34 3.16 -5.05 -24.27
C SER A 34 4.07 -5.28 -25.50
N GLN A 35 5.23 -4.59 -25.52
CA GLN A 35 6.19 -4.71 -26.62
C GLN A 35 6.74 -6.12 -26.77
N TYR A 36 6.97 -6.81 -25.68
CA TYR A 36 7.59 -8.15 -25.66
C TYR A 36 6.59 -9.29 -25.47
N ASN A 37 5.29 -9.01 -25.50
CA ASN A 37 4.21 -9.97 -25.25
C ASN A 37 4.39 -10.71 -23.91
N VAL A 38 4.69 -9.97 -22.85
CA VAL A 38 4.88 -10.43 -21.47
C VAL A 38 3.70 -9.95 -20.65
N LEU A 39 3.10 -10.81 -19.82
CA LEU A 39 1.99 -10.43 -18.95
C LEU A 39 2.50 -9.52 -17.82
N MET A 40 1.78 -8.44 -17.54
CA MET A 40 1.99 -7.60 -16.37
C MET A 40 1.05 -8.02 -15.24
N ILE A 41 1.62 -8.44 -14.11
CA ILE A 41 0.89 -8.84 -12.90
C ILE A 41 1.08 -7.77 -11.84
N ALA A 42 0.01 -7.11 -11.42
CA ALA A 42 0.06 -6.15 -10.32
C ALA A 42 -0.35 -6.85 -9.01
N ASP A 43 0.58 -6.91 -8.07
CA ASP A 43 0.30 -7.30 -6.69
C ASP A 43 -0.18 -6.07 -5.90
N GLU A 44 -1.48 -5.94 -5.82
CA GLU A 44 -2.15 -4.88 -5.06
C GLU A 44 -2.68 -5.37 -3.70
N ILE A 45 -2.16 -6.48 -3.21
CA ILE A 45 -2.56 -7.05 -1.91
C ILE A 45 -2.43 -6.03 -0.78
N GLN A 46 -1.34 -5.25 -0.77
CA GLN A 46 -1.10 -4.24 0.25
C GLN A 46 -1.42 -2.82 -0.21
N THR A 47 -1.31 -2.53 -1.50
CA THR A 47 -1.39 -1.18 -2.07
C THR A 47 -2.79 -0.79 -2.50
N GLY A 48 -3.63 -1.76 -2.86
CA GLY A 48 -4.97 -1.53 -3.39
C GLY A 48 -6.01 -1.17 -2.32
N LEU A 49 -7.23 -1.09 -2.79
CA LEU A 49 -8.45 -0.92 -2.00
C LEU A 49 -8.43 0.31 -1.08
N GLY A 50 -8.03 1.45 -1.66
CA GLY A 50 -8.04 2.75 -0.99
C GLY A 50 -6.74 3.10 -0.26
N ARG A 51 -5.90 2.12 0.08
CA ARG A 51 -4.71 2.30 0.94
C ARG A 51 -3.77 3.40 0.47
N THR A 52 -3.52 3.52 -0.82
CA THR A 52 -2.58 4.47 -1.42
C THR A 52 -3.22 5.76 -1.91
N GLY A 53 -4.49 6.00 -1.56
CA GLY A 53 -5.19 7.24 -1.93
C GLY A 53 -5.93 7.16 -3.26
N SER A 54 -6.04 5.98 -3.84
CA SER A 54 -6.89 5.61 -4.97
C SER A 54 -7.41 4.20 -4.76
N LEU A 55 -8.45 3.78 -5.48
CA LEU A 55 -8.98 2.41 -5.32
C LEU A 55 -7.90 1.37 -5.62
N LEU A 56 -7.10 1.59 -6.67
CA LEU A 56 -5.93 0.77 -7.02
C LEU A 56 -4.69 1.67 -7.16
N ALA A 57 -3.55 1.23 -6.67
CA ALA A 57 -2.30 1.98 -6.76
C ALA A 57 -1.78 2.10 -8.19
N SER A 58 -2.05 1.11 -9.04
CA SER A 58 -1.73 1.10 -10.46
C SER A 58 -2.46 2.18 -11.26
N CYS A 59 -3.62 2.65 -10.79
CA CYS A 59 -4.33 3.78 -11.38
C CYS A 59 -3.67 5.15 -11.09
N GLY A 60 -2.58 5.20 -10.33
CA GLY A 60 -1.94 6.44 -9.95
C GLY A 60 -2.84 7.29 -9.03
N ASN A 61 -3.02 8.58 -9.37
CA ASN A 61 -3.84 9.49 -8.56
C ASN A 61 -5.32 9.50 -8.96
N CYS A 62 -5.77 8.52 -9.75
CA CYS A 62 -7.14 8.48 -10.25
C CYS A 62 -8.10 8.03 -9.15
N ASN A 63 -9.13 8.82 -8.88
CA ASN A 63 -10.35 8.41 -8.19
C ASN A 63 -11.27 7.78 -9.24
N CYS A 64 -11.04 6.53 -9.58
CA CYS A 64 -11.82 5.87 -10.60
C CYS A 64 -13.21 5.51 -10.07
N ASN A 65 -14.10 6.50 -10.00
CA ASN A 65 -15.50 6.24 -10.28
C ASN A 65 -15.58 6.21 -11.81
N SER A 66 -15.97 5.11 -12.41
CA SER A 66 -16.31 4.80 -13.83
C SER A 66 -16.09 5.85 -14.94
N SER A 67 -15.72 7.07 -14.65
CA SER A 67 -15.48 8.22 -15.52
C SER A 67 -14.11 8.88 -15.28
N CYS A 68 -13.03 8.08 -15.27
CA CYS A 68 -11.70 8.61 -15.06
C CYS A 68 -11.27 9.52 -16.23
N GLU A 69 -11.33 10.83 -16.04
CA GLU A 69 -10.83 11.83 -17.00
C GLU A 69 -9.31 11.79 -17.18
N GLN A 70 -8.58 11.12 -16.26
CA GLN A 70 -7.12 10.97 -16.30
C GLN A 70 -6.67 9.62 -16.85
N GLN A 71 -7.28 9.17 -17.94
CA GLN A 71 -6.89 7.89 -18.60
C GLN A 71 -5.40 7.83 -18.95
N SER A 72 -4.75 8.96 -19.14
CA SER A 72 -3.31 9.01 -19.45
C SER A 72 -2.39 8.50 -18.31
N SER A 73 -2.89 8.41 -17.08
CA SER A 73 -2.13 7.90 -15.92
C SER A 73 -2.53 6.47 -15.51
N TYR A 74 -3.55 5.90 -16.14
CA TYR A 74 -4.01 4.55 -15.84
C TYR A 74 -3.08 3.49 -16.42
N VAL A 75 -2.69 2.56 -15.56
CA VAL A 75 -1.96 1.35 -15.96
C VAL A 75 -2.81 0.15 -15.65
N ARG A 76 -3.38 -0.48 -16.69
CA ARG A 76 -4.12 -1.74 -16.55
C ARG A 76 -3.15 -2.91 -16.61
N PRO A 77 -2.97 -3.68 -15.52
CA PRO A 77 -2.26 -4.93 -15.58
C PRO A 77 -3.09 -5.97 -16.31
N ASP A 78 -2.45 -7.03 -16.79
CA ASP A 78 -3.13 -8.18 -17.36
C ASP A 78 -3.73 -9.07 -16.26
N ILE A 79 -3.05 -9.15 -15.11
CA ILE A 79 -3.50 -9.87 -13.91
C ILE A 79 -3.39 -8.94 -12.71
N LEU A 80 -4.45 -8.87 -11.91
CA LEU A 80 -4.54 -8.10 -10.69
C LEU A 80 -4.76 -9.03 -9.49
N ILE A 81 -3.94 -8.89 -8.45
CA ILE A 81 -4.05 -9.66 -7.22
C ILE A 81 -4.50 -8.75 -6.09
N LEU A 82 -5.59 -9.14 -5.40
CA LEU A 82 -6.18 -8.41 -4.28
C LEU A 82 -6.30 -9.32 -3.06
N ALA A 83 -6.09 -8.77 -1.86
CA ALA A 83 -6.34 -9.43 -0.58
C ALA A 83 -6.38 -8.38 0.56
N LYS A 84 -6.02 -8.76 1.78
CA LYS A 84 -5.96 -7.90 2.99
C LYS A 84 -7.23 -7.06 3.16
N ALA A 85 -7.21 -5.80 2.68
CA ALA A 85 -8.35 -4.89 2.79
C ALA A 85 -9.62 -5.37 2.05
N LEU A 86 -9.52 -6.41 1.20
CA LEU A 86 -10.66 -6.98 0.47
C LEU A 86 -11.78 -7.48 1.39
N SER A 87 -11.46 -7.84 2.62
CA SER A 87 -12.45 -8.24 3.64
C SER A 87 -12.68 -7.20 4.73
N GLY A 88 -12.16 -5.99 4.59
CA GLY A 88 -12.15 -5.02 5.69
C GLY A 88 -11.36 -5.50 6.93
N GLY A 89 -10.54 -6.52 6.80
CA GLY A 89 -9.76 -7.11 7.89
C GLY A 89 -10.51 -8.13 8.76
N THR A 90 -11.72 -8.52 8.37
CA THR A 90 -12.59 -9.39 9.20
C THR A 90 -12.50 -10.87 8.84
N TYR A 91 -12.14 -11.21 7.60
CA TYR A 91 -12.08 -12.57 7.11
C TYR A 91 -10.94 -12.75 6.08
N PRO A 92 -10.23 -13.89 6.08
CA PRO A 92 -9.19 -14.13 5.08
C PRO A 92 -9.81 -14.41 3.70
N ILE A 93 -9.57 -13.51 2.75
CA ILE A 93 -9.98 -13.64 1.35
C ILE A 93 -8.96 -12.99 0.44
N SER A 94 -8.79 -13.58 -0.73
CA SER A 94 -8.02 -13.01 -1.84
C SER A 94 -8.76 -13.23 -3.15
N ALA A 95 -8.38 -12.47 -4.16
CA ALA A 95 -8.90 -12.59 -5.51
C ALA A 95 -7.79 -12.37 -6.53
N VAL A 96 -7.85 -13.13 -7.61
CA VAL A 96 -7.06 -12.93 -8.82
C VAL A 96 -8.02 -12.58 -9.94
N LEU A 97 -7.80 -11.45 -10.58
CA LEU A 97 -8.64 -10.94 -11.67
C LEU A 97 -7.79 -10.84 -12.94
N CYS A 98 -8.32 -11.31 -14.03
CA CYS A 98 -7.75 -11.12 -15.37
C CYS A 98 -8.82 -11.25 -16.43
N ASP A 99 -8.47 -10.97 -17.69
CA ASP A 99 -9.38 -11.16 -18.80
C ASP A 99 -9.58 -12.66 -19.10
N SER A 100 -10.73 -13.03 -19.69
CA SER A 100 -11.13 -14.42 -19.96
C SER A 100 -10.07 -15.21 -20.73
N HIS A 101 -9.45 -14.61 -21.74
CA HIS A 101 -8.42 -15.31 -22.55
C HIS A 101 -7.19 -15.75 -21.74
N ILE A 102 -6.94 -15.15 -20.56
CA ILE A 102 -5.88 -15.55 -19.63
C ILE A 102 -6.43 -16.63 -18.68
N MET A 103 -7.62 -16.42 -18.13
CA MET A 103 -8.21 -17.32 -17.12
C MET A 103 -8.62 -18.67 -17.70
N GLU A 104 -9.13 -18.69 -18.94
CA GLU A 104 -9.66 -19.89 -19.61
C GLU A 104 -8.59 -20.92 -19.99
N VAL A 105 -7.30 -20.60 -19.83
CA VAL A 105 -6.23 -21.60 -19.97
C VAL A 105 -6.27 -22.65 -18.86
N ILE A 106 -6.89 -22.31 -17.71
CA ILE A 106 -7.06 -23.23 -16.59
C ILE A 106 -8.26 -24.14 -16.91
N GLN A 107 -8.00 -25.43 -17.07
CA GLN A 107 -9.02 -26.42 -17.39
C GLN A 107 -9.67 -27.01 -16.12
N PRO A 108 -10.88 -27.55 -16.21
CA PRO A 108 -11.52 -28.24 -15.09
C PRO A 108 -10.60 -29.30 -14.46
N GLY A 109 -10.48 -29.27 -13.14
CA GLY A 109 -9.63 -30.19 -12.38
C GLY A 109 -8.16 -29.75 -12.20
N GLN A 110 -7.71 -28.70 -12.90
CA GLN A 110 -6.33 -28.20 -12.75
C GLN A 110 -6.13 -27.26 -11.56
N HIS A 111 -7.20 -26.64 -11.08
CA HIS A 111 -7.20 -25.76 -9.93
C HIS A 111 -8.44 -25.98 -9.07
N GLY A 112 -8.28 -25.91 -7.76
CA GLY A 112 -9.39 -26.03 -6.82
C GLY A 112 -9.04 -25.52 -5.42
N SER A 113 -10.06 -25.16 -4.67
CA SER A 113 -9.94 -24.76 -3.27
C SER A 113 -11.20 -25.15 -2.52
N THR A 114 -11.06 -25.77 -1.36
CA THR A 114 -12.21 -26.15 -0.53
C THR A 114 -12.99 -24.93 -0.03
N PHE A 115 -12.30 -23.85 0.33
CA PHE A 115 -12.90 -22.63 0.89
C PHE A 115 -12.94 -21.46 -0.10
N GLY A 116 -12.23 -21.53 -1.22
CA GLY A 116 -12.19 -20.45 -2.21
C GLY A 116 -13.57 -20.18 -2.81
N GLY A 117 -13.93 -18.89 -2.93
CA GLY A 117 -15.21 -18.48 -3.53
C GLY A 117 -16.44 -18.78 -2.68
N ASN A 118 -16.30 -19.10 -1.38
CA ASN A 118 -17.47 -19.36 -0.55
C ASN A 118 -18.35 -18.09 -0.41
N PRO A 119 -19.69 -18.24 -0.33
CA PRO A 119 -20.64 -17.12 -0.33
C PRO A 119 -20.45 -16.16 0.85
N PHE A 120 -20.03 -16.66 1.99
CA PHE A 120 -19.81 -15.85 3.18
C PHE A 120 -18.65 -14.86 2.97
N ALA A 121 -17.49 -15.36 2.52
CA ALA A 121 -16.34 -14.52 2.21
C ALA A 121 -16.65 -13.52 1.09
N ALA A 122 -17.36 -13.95 0.04
CA ALA A 122 -17.75 -13.09 -1.07
C ALA A 122 -18.67 -11.95 -0.61
N SER A 123 -19.64 -12.23 0.28
CA SER A 123 -20.53 -11.21 0.85
C SER A 123 -19.80 -10.19 1.70
N ILE A 124 -18.82 -10.63 2.51
CA ILE A 124 -17.96 -9.74 3.31
C ILE A 124 -17.13 -8.85 2.38
N ALA A 125 -16.48 -9.44 1.37
CA ALA A 125 -15.64 -8.69 0.42
C ALA A 125 -16.46 -7.64 -0.34
N LYS A 126 -17.66 -8.00 -0.80
CA LYS A 126 -18.58 -7.06 -1.46
C LYS A 126 -18.92 -5.89 -0.54
N LYS A 127 -19.31 -6.17 0.72
CA LYS A 127 -19.64 -5.10 1.68
C LYS A 127 -18.45 -4.22 2.03
N ALA A 128 -17.25 -4.79 2.16
CA ALA A 128 -16.04 -4.02 2.40
C ALA A 128 -15.72 -3.06 1.22
N LEU A 129 -15.89 -3.51 -0.02
CA LEU A 129 -15.73 -2.67 -1.21
C LEU A 129 -16.77 -1.55 -1.26
N GLU A 130 -18.04 -1.85 -0.97
CA GLU A 130 -19.10 -0.85 -0.89
C GLU A 130 -18.76 0.26 0.12
N ILE A 131 -18.33 -0.10 1.33
CA ILE A 131 -17.93 0.86 2.38
C ILE A 131 -16.76 1.74 1.90
N ILE A 132 -15.72 1.16 1.29
CA ILE A 132 -14.58 1.92 0.78
C ILE A 132 -15.04 3.00 -0.22
N ILE A 133 -16.00 2.68 -1.06
CA ILE A 133 -16.53 3.58 -2.10
C ILE A 133 -17.50 4.60 -1.48
N GLU A 134 -18.50 4.15 -0.73
CA GLU A 134 -19.55 4.97 -0.14
C GLU A 134 -19.01 6.02 0.83
N GLU A 135 -18.04 5.63 1.66
CA GLU A 135 -17.38 6.52 2.65
C GLU A 135 -16.20 7.30 2.07
N ASN A 136 -15.90 7.17 0.77
CA ASN A 136 -14.80 7.86 0.09
C ASN A 136 -13.42 7.65 0.77
N LEU A 137 -13.18 6.43 1.29
CA LEU A 137 -11.99 6.14 2.10
C LEU A 137 -10.68 6.31 1.34
N SER A 138 -10.69 6.16 0.02
CA SER A 138 -9.53 6.48 -0.83
C SER A 138 -9.14 7.95 -0.77
N GLN A 139 -10.13 8.85 -0.80
CA GLN A 139 -9.90 10.29 -0.70
C GLN A 139 -9.40 10.67 0.68
N ASN A 140 -10.00 10.09 1.73
CA ASN A 140 -9.54 10.27 3.11
C ASN A 140 -8.06 9.83 3.25
N ALA A 141 -7.71 8.65 2.76
CA ALA A 141 -6.34 8.15 2.79
C ALA A 141 -5.37 9.08 2.05
N ARG A 142 -5.79 9.65 0.92
CA ARG A 142 -4.99 10.61 0.15
C ARG A 142 -4.73 11.89 0.95
N ALA A 143 -5.79 12.48 1.49
CA ALA A 143 -5.71 13.74 2.26
C ALA A 143 -4.85 13.57 3.52
N LEU A 144 -5.14 12.55 4.33
CA LEU A 144 -4.40 12.30 5.57
C LEU A 144 -2.94 11.91 5.31
N GLY A 145 -2.68 11.16 4.24
CA GLY A 145 -1.31 10.81 3.88
C GLY A 145 -0.46 12.01 3.44
N LEU A 146 -1.06 13.03 2.81
CA LEU A 146 -0.38 14.29 2.50
C LEU A 146 -0.03 15.03 3.78
N ILE A 147 -0.98 15.18 4.71
CA ILE A 147 -0.77 15.82 6.02
C ILE A 147 0.36 15.10 6.78
N PHE A 148 0.30 13.77 6.86
CA PHE A 148 1.35 13.00 7.55
C PHE A 148 2.75 13.30 7.02
N ARG A 149 2.92 13.23 5.70
CA ARG A 149 4.24 13.47 5.08
C ARG A 149 4.69 14.92 5.21
N GLU A 150 3.77 15.88 5.14
CA GLU A 150 4.07 17.29 5.35
C GLU A 150 4.57 17.55 6.77
N GLU A 151 3.85 17.08 7.79
CA GLU A 151 4.23 17.25 9.20
C GLU A 151 5.54 16.51 9.52
N MET A 152 5.72 15.30 8.99
CA MET A 152 6.98 14.58 9.17
C MET A 152 8.16 15.26 8.46
N ASN A 153 7.96 15.88 7.30
CA ASN A 153 9.01 16.66 6.63
C ASN A 153 9.41 17.90 7.45
N LYS A 154 8.45 18.57 8.12
CA LYS A 154 8.76 19.66 9.06
C LYS A 154 9.62 19.17 10.23
N TYR A 155 9.33 17.97 10.76
CA TYR A 155 10.14 17.36 11.82
C TYR A 155 11.55 17.02 11.33
N ILE A 156 11.66 16.37 10.16
CA ILE A 156 12.94 15.91 9.57
C ILE A 156 13.90 17.06 9.34
N SER A 157 13.42 18.25 8.99
CA SER A 157 14.31 19.41 8.72
C SER A 157 15.23 19.77 9.91
N ASN A 158 14.86 19.35 11.13
CA ASN A 158 15.62 19.60 12.36
C ASN A 158 16.04 18.30 13.09
N SER A 159 15.79 17.13 12.49
CA SER A 159 16.06 15.82 13.08
C SER A 159 17.39 15.27 12.58
N LYS A 160 18.13 14.63 13.47
CA LYS A 160 19.29 13.81 13.13
C LYS A 160 18.96 12.32 13.09
N ILE A 161 17.85 11.92 13.74
CA ILE A 161 17.45 10.52 13.85
C ILE A 161 16.58 10.04 12.69
N VAL A 162 15.88 10.93 11.97
CA VAL A 162 15.07 10.58 10.80
C VAL A 162 15.64 11.25 9.57
N SER A 163 15.93 10.45 8.53
CA SER A 163 16.52 10.94 7.28
C SER A 163 15.50 11.18 6.18
N LEU A 164 14.38 10.48 6.19
CA LEU A 164 13.41 10.51 5.08
C LEU A 164 12.02 10.08 5.55
N VAL A 165 10.98 10.73 5.00
CA VAL A 165 9.61 10.21 4.99
C VAL A 165 9.22 9.91 3.55
N ARG A 166 8.55 8.77 3.33
CA ARG A 166 8.04 8.37 2.02
C ARG A 166 6.71 7.63 2.15
N GLY A 167 5.95 7.57 1.07
CA GLY A 167 4.67 6.88 1.05
C GLY A 167 3.67 7.47 0.08
N LYS A 168 2.49 6.85 0.04
CA LYS A 168 1.35 7.29 -0.76
C LYS A 168 0.06 6.94 -0.02
N GLY A 169 -0.91 7.87 0.03
CA GLY A 169 -2.08 7.69 0.88
C GLY A 169 -1.69 7.41 2.34
N LEU A 170 -2.36 6.45 2.95
CA LEU A 170 -2.07 5.95 4.32
C LEU A 170 -1.15 4.72 4.33
N LEU A 171 -0.26 4.61 3.38
CA LEU A 171 0.89 3.70 3.40
C LEU A 171 2.15 4.54 3.43
N ASN A 172 2.71 4.77 4.63
CA ASN A 172 3.85 5.66 4.84
C ASN A 172 4.96 4.96 5.61
N ALA A 173 6.18 5.46 5.47
CA ALA A 173 7.32 5.04 6.27
C ALA A 173 8.24 6.22 6.56
N ILE A 174 8.92 6.14 7.71
CA ILE A 174 10.08 6.96 8.03
C ILE A 174 11.33 6.09 8.00
N VAL A 175 12.43 6.66 7.55
CA VAL A 175 13.74 6.00 7.51
C VAL A 175 14.57 6.57 8.66
N ILE A 176 14.98 5.70 9.54
CA ILE A 176 15.85 6.04 10.67
C ILE A 176 17.28 6.18 10.16
N ASN A 177 17.96 7.23 10.57
CA ASN A 177 19.33 7.54 10.19
C ASN A 177 20.32 6.71 11.02
N ASP A 178 20.27 5.41 10.85
CA ASP A 178 21.13 4.44 11.50
C ASP A 178 21.32 3.21 10.59
N SER A 179 22.26 2.35 10.93
CA SER A 179 22.51 1.11 10.20
C SER A 179 21.22 0.25 10.12
N PRO A 180 20.93 -0.38 8.97
CA PRO A 180 19.85 -1.37 8.88
C PRO A 180 19.99 -2.54 9.86
N ASP A 181 21.21 -2.85 10.33
CA ASP A 181 21.48 -3.92 11.30
C ASP A 181 21.32 -3.45 12.76
N SER A 182 21.06 -2.15 12.97
CA SER A 182 20.83 -1.60 14.31
C SER A 182 19.45 -2.00 14.87
N LYS A 183 19.33 -1.88 16.19
CA LYS A 183 18.04 -2.07 16.89
C LYS A 183 17.27 -0.75 17.08
N THR A 184 17.75 0.36 16.53
CA THR A 184 17.17 1.70 16.80
C THR A 184 15.73 1.78 16.36
N ALA A 185 15.39 1.38 15.13
CA ALA A 185 14.00 1.39 14.66
C ALA A 185 13.08 0.46 15.49
N TRP A 186 13.61 -0.69 15.92
CA TRP A 186 12.89 -1.59 16.81
C TRP A 186 12.62 -0.94 18.18
N ASN A 187 13.63 -0.33 18.80
CA ASN A 187 13.50 0.34 20.08
C ASN A 187 12.54 1.54 20.02
N ILE A 188 12.55 2.30 18.92
CA ILE A 188 11.57 3.36 18.66
C ILE A 188 10.16 2.76 18.59
N CYS A 189 9.95 1.64 17.90
CA CYS A 189 8.65 0.98 17.83
C CYS A 189 8.16 0.49 19.21
N LEU A 190 9.05 -0.03 20.06
CA LEU A 190 8.72 -0.40 21.42
C LEU A 190 8.27 0.82 22.25
N LYS A 191 8.98 1.93 22.12
CA LYS A 191 8.63 3.17 22.82
C LYS A 191 7.33 3.76 22.30
N LEU A 192 7.09 3.73 20.98
CA LEU A 192 5.80 4.12 20.39
C LEU A 192 4.65 3.31 20.98
N ARG A 193 4.82 1.98 21.09
CA ARG A 193 3.85 1.10 21.74
C ARG A 193 3.55 1.52 23.18
N ASP A 194 4.59 1.80 23.96
CA ASP A 194 4.46 2.23 25.36
C ASP A 194 3.74 3.58 25.46
N ASN A 195 3.84 4.42 24.43
CA ASN A 195 3.14 5.68 24.29
C ASN A 195 1.75 5.55 23.60
N GLY A 196 1.26 4.29 23.37
CA GLY A 196 -0.08 4.02 22.85
C GLY A 196 -0.20 3.95 21.33
N LEU A 197 0.91 3.93 20.57
CA LEU A 197 0.90 3.83 19.12
C LEU A 197 1.64 2.57 18.63
N LEU A 198 0.93 1.71 17.90
CA LEU A 198 1.55 0.53 17.28
C LEU A 198 2.11 0.88 15.91
N ALA A 199 3.40 0.63 15.72
CA ALA A 199 4.09 0.73 14.45
C ALA A 199 4.95 -0.52 14.21
N LYS A 200 5.31 -0.77 12.96
CA LYS A 200 6.08 -1.97 12.59
C LYS A 200 7.40 -1.57 11.95
N PRO A 201 8.54 -1.99 12.50
CA PRO A 201 9.79 -1.88 11.80
C PRO A 201 9.79 -2.84 10.59
N THR A 202 10.32 -2.39 9.48
CA THR A 202 10.49 -3.17 8.26
C THR A 202 11.86 -2.86 7.65
N ARG A 203 12.57 -3.87 7.18
CA ARG A 203 13.93 -3.68 6.62
C ARG A 203 14.88 -2.87 7.52
N GLY A 204 15.02 -3.33 8.76
CA GLY A 204 16.01 -2.81 9.69
C GLY A 204 15.72 -1.40 10.21
N ASN A 205 16.12 -0.38 9.47
CA ASN A 205 16.02 1.02 9.87
C ASN A 205 14.76 1.76 9.36
N VAL A 206 13.76 1.07 8.85
CA VAL A 206 12.53 1.68 8.34
C VAL A 206 11.36 1.36 9.28
N ILE A 207 10.57 2.36 9.65
CA ILE A 207 9.33 2.19 10.43
C ILE A 207 8.15 2.50 9.53
N ARG A 208 7.24 1.53 9.37
CA ARG A 208 6.05 1.65 8.54
C ARG A 208 4.82 2.03 9.37
N PHE A 209 4.04 2.96 8.83
CA PHE A 209 2.75 3.40 9.36
C PHE A 209 1.65 3.13 8.32
N ALA A 210 0.66 2.34 8.71
CA ALA A 210 -0.48 1.97 7.88
C ALA A 210 -1.76 1.95 8.72
N PRO A 211 -2.24 3.12 9.17
CA PRO A 211 -3.41 3.22 10.04
C PRO A 211 -4.70 2.82 9.32
N PRO A 212 -5.82 2.61 10.05
CA PRO A 212 -7.13 2.37 9.45
C PRO A 212 -7.52 3.47 8.45
N LEU A 213 -8.19 3.09 7.36
CA LEU A 213 -8.65 4.07 6.34
C LEU A 213 -9.71 5.04 6.87
N VAL A 214 -10.45 4.63 7.91
CA VAL A 214 -11.47 5.42 8.59
C VAL A 214 -10.91 6.41 9.62
N MET A 215 -9.58 6.47 9.78
CA MET A 215 -8.92 7.42 10.69
C MET A 215 -9.39 8.85 10.42
N THR A 216 -9.64 9.62 11.47
CA THR A 216 -9.97 11.05 11.37
C THR A 216 -8.69 11.89 11.34
N LYS A 217 -8.84 13.15 10.94
CA LYS A 217 -7.75 14.12 10.93
C LYS A 217 -7.20 14.38 12.33
N ASP A 218 -8.06 14.47 13.34
CA ASP A 218 -7.65 14.69 14.73
C ASP A 218 -6.85 13.51 15.27
N GLN A 219 -7.33 12.28 15.03
CA GLN A 219 -6.59 11.06 15.37
C GLN A 219 -5.21 11.02 14.69
N LEU A 220 -5.11 11.49 13.44
CA LEU A 220 -3.82 11.57 12.76
C LEU A 220 -2.86 12.54 13.46
N TYR A 221 -3.34 13.73 13.87
CA TYR A 221 -2.51 14.69 14.60
C TYR A 221 -2.09 14.17 15.98
N ASP A 222 -2.94 13.45 16.68
CA ASP A 222 -2.59 12.77 17.93
C ASP A 222 -1.46 11.76 17.68
N CYS A 223 -1.58 10.95 16.63
CA CYS A 223 -0.52 10.00 16.24
C CYS A 223 0.78 10.72 15.89
N ILE A 224 0.74 11.82 15.13
CA ILE A 224 1.93 12.60 14.76
C ILE A 224 2.58 13.17 16.03
N GLY A 225 1.78 13.66 16.99
CA GLY A 225 2.27 14.11 18.29
C GLY A 225 3.01 13.03 19.05
N ILE A 226 2.46 11.82 19.11
CA ILE A 226 3.11 10.65 19.75
C ILE A 226 4.41 10.29 19.01
N ILE A 227 4.37 10.25 17.68
CA ILE A 227 5.54 9.91 16.86
C ILE A 227 6.67 10.91 17.10
N THR A 228 6.38 12.20 16.97
CA THR A 228 7.41 13.25 17.08
C THR A 228 7.96 13.38 18.49
N SER A 229 7.13 13.25 19.54
CA SER A 229 7.60 13.24 20.92
C SER A 229 8.48 12.02 21.21
N THR A 230 8.10 10.85 20.72
CA THR A 230 8.91 9.62 20.89
C THR A 230 10.25 9.76 20.17
N LEU A 231 10.27 10.24 18.92
CA LEU A 231 11.51 10.42 18.15
C LEU A 231 12.49 11.37 18.81
N LYS A 232 12.00 12.43 19.49
CA LYS A 232 12.84 13.38 20.23
C LYS A 232 13.67 12.71 21.34
N GLU A 233 13.17 11.64 21.96
CA GLU A 233 13.90 10.90 22.97
C GLU A 233 15.12 10.15 22.40
N PHE A 234 15.12 9.91 21.10
CA PHE A 234 16.21 9.21 20.38
C PHE A 234 17.14 10.16 19.61
N GLU A 235 16.89 11.48 19.63
CA GLU A 235 17.79 12.45 19.01
C GLU A 235 19.16 12.41 19.71
N PRO A 236 20.26 12.38 18.94
CA PRO A 236 21.61 12.47 19.51
C PRO A 236 21.77 13.79 20.27
N LYS A 237 22.33 13.70 21.48
CA LYS A 237 22.65 14.87 22.33
C LYS A 237 23.75 15.70 21.67
#